data_ab00969195ddf587a455384b41d8cf03
#
_entry.id   ab00969195ddf587a455384b41d8cf03
#
_cell.length_a   1.000
_cell.length_b   1.000
_cell.length_c   1.000
_cell.angle_alpha   90.00
_cell.angle_beta   90.00
_cell.angle_gamma   90.00
#
_symmetry.space_group_name_H-M   'P 1'
#
loop_
_entity.id
_entity.type
_entity.pdbx_description
1 polymer ?
#
loop_
_entity_poly.entity_id
_entity_poly.type
_entity_poly.pdbx_seq_one_letter_code
_entity_poly.pdbx_strand_id
1 'polypeptide(L)'
;ALKDRIAREAVMGFEWNTGIILGAPVLVVLASVPGKSGYEKNGAYSTSKKDKWEMFDAGIAAQTFQLAAHECGIGSVVMGIFDEVKVKELLGLDDTLNVSALIAIGHPAIQPTAPARKPVQELIQYR
;
A
#
# COMPACT_ATOMS: atom_id res chain seq x y z
N ALA A 1 20.99 -2.12 -3.79
CA ALA A 1 20.20 -2.37 -2.58
C ALA A 1 18.94 -3.18 -2.92
N LEU A 2 18.31 -3.83 -1.93
CA LEU A 2 17.09 -4.62 -2.17
C LEU A 2 15.93 -3.77 -2.72
N LYS A 3 15.78 -2.55 -2.18
CA LYS A 3 14.84 -1.55 -2.67
C LYS A 3 15.00 -1.29 -4.19
N ASP A 4 16.23 -1.16 -4.66
CA ASP A 4 16.50 -0.86 -6.08
C ASP A 4 16.16 -2.06 -6.98
N ARG A 5 16.31 -3.28 -6.46
CA ARG A 5 15.87 -4.49 -7.17
C ARG A 5 14.35 -4.55 -7.27
N ILE A 6 13.62 -4.26 -6.20
CA ILE A 6 12.15 -4.16 -6.23
C ILE A 6 11.71 -3.13 -7.27
N ALA A 7 12.33 -1.94 -7.28
CA ALA A 7 12.01 -0.89 -8.24
C ALA A 7 12.18 -1.33 -9.70
N ARG A 8 13.22 -2.10 -10.01
CA ARG A 8 13.57 -2.46 -11.39
C ARG A 8 12.95 -3.77 -11.85
N GLU A 9 12.75 -4.73 -10.94
CA GLU A 9 12.34 -6.09 -11.29
C GLU A 9 10.85 -6.37 -11.01
N ALA A 10 10.24 -5.64 -10.06
CA ALA A 10 8.88 -5.91 -9.62
C ALA A 10 7.87 -4.78 -9.92
N VAL A 11 8.32 -3.56 -10.22
CA VAL A 11 7.43 -2.45 -10.56
C VAL A 11 7.31 -2.33 -12.07
N MET A 12 6.35 -3.03 -12.63
CA MET A 12 6.19 -3.20 -14.07
C MET A 12 5.57 -1.98 -14.76
N GLY A 13 6.20 -1.54 -15.86
CA GLY A 13 5.58 -0.66 -16.86
C GLY A 13 5.36 0.80 -16.45
N PHE A 14 5.85 1.22 -15.28
CA PHE A 14 5.67 2.59 -14.80
C PHE A 14 7.00 3.19 -14.37
N GLU A 15 7.69 3.84 -15.29
CA GLU A 15 8.94 4.57 -15.01
C GLU A 15 8.77 5.57 -13.87
N TRP A 16 7.58 6.17 -13.73
CA TRP A 16 7.23 7.05 -12.65
C TRP A 16 7.37 6.39 -11.27
N ASN A 17 6.75 5.21 -11.06
CA ASN A 17 6.82 4.48 -9.80
C ASN A 17 8.26 4.01 -9.51
N THR A 18 8.96 3.54 -10.53
CA THR A 18 10.38 3.18 -10.42
C THR A 18 11.21 4.35 -9.94
N GLY A 19 11.03 5.54 -10.52
CA GLY A 19 11.72 6.78 -10.14
C GLY A 19 11.44 7.17 -8.69
N ILE A 20 10.19 7.07 -8.23
CA ILE A 20 9.80 7.35 -6.84
C ILE A 20 10.54 6.42 -5.87
N ILE A 21 10.53 5.11 -6.13
CA ILE A 21 11.19 4.14 -5.25
C ILE A 21 12.70 4.37 -5.22
N LEU A 22 13.32 4.60 -6.37
CA LEU A 22 14.76 4.85 -6.44
C LEU A 22 15.16 6.12 -5.70
N GLY A 23 14.35 7.18 -5.81
CA GLY A 23 14.58 8.47 -5.16
C GLY A 23 14.28 8.48 -3.65
N ALA A 24 13.40 7.61 -3.18
CA ALA A 24 13.04 7.54 -1.76
C ALA A 24 14.14 6.85 -0.93
N PRO A 25 14.45 7.33 0.29
CA PRO A 25 15.41 6.69 1.16
C PRO A 25 14.92 5.32 1.67
N VAL A 26 13.60 5.17 1.87
CA VAL A 26 13.01 3.95 2.44
C VAL A 26 11.81 3.51 1.60
N LEU A 27 11.68 2.19 1.42
CA LEU A 27 10.50 1.53 0.87
C LEU A 27 9.91 0.63 1.96
N VAL A 28 8.68 0.91 2.34
CA VAL A 28 7.87 0.10 3.25
C VAL A 28 7.04 -0.86 2.41
N VAL A 29 7.02 -2.12 2.81
CA VAL A 29 6.15 -3.15 2.20
C VAL A 29 5.02 -3.43 3.18
N LEU A 30 3.81 -3.09 2.79
CA LEU A 30 2.61 -3.41 3.56
C LEU A 30 2.12 -4.80 3.17
N ALA A 31 2.08 -5.69 4.15
CA ALA A 31 1.61 -7.06 3.95
C ALA A 31 0.51 -7.41 4.94
N SER A 32 -0.38 -8.29 4.53
CA SER A 32 -1.45 -8.87 5.34
C SER A 32 -1.23 -10.37 5.57
N VAL A 33 -1.75 -10.89 6.66
CA VAL A 33 -1.80 -12.33 6.94
C VAL A 33 -3.12 -12.86 6.38
N PRO A 34 -3.10 -13.68 5.31
CA PRO A 34 -4.32 -14.20 4.68
C PRO A 34 -5.10 -15.11 5.63
N GLY A 35 -6.41 -15.20 5.42
CA GLY A 35 -7.28 -16.08 6.19
C GLY A 35 -7.60 -15.59 7.60
N LYS A 36 -7.43 -14.30 7.88
CA LYS A 36 -7.75 -13.67 9.19
C LYS A 36 -8.94 -12.74 9.10
N SER A 37 -8.76 -11.60 8.46
CA SER A 37 -9.84 -10.62 8.33
C SER A 37 -10.93 -11.15 7.39
N GLY A 38 -12.17 -11.13 7.84
CA GLY A 38 -13.32 -11.68 7.12
C GLY A 38 -13.55 -13.19 7.31
N TYR A 39 -12.82 -13.83 8.23
CA TYR A 39 -12.93 -15.26 8.52
C TYR A 39 -13.31 -15.55 9.97
N GLU A 40 -14.11 -16.62 10.14
CA GLU A 40 -14.41 -17.22 11.44
C GLU A 40 -13.27 -18.17 11.87
N LYS A 41 -13.25 -18.57 13.14
CA LYS A 41 -12.24 -19.49 13.69
C LYS A 41 -12.20 -20.85 12.98
N ASN A 42 -13.30 -21.26 12.38
CA ASN A 42 -13.42 -22.52 11.62
C ASN A 42 -13.04 -22.39 10.14
N GLY A 43 -12.56 -21.20 9.71
CA GLY A 43 -12.17 -20.93 8.32
C GLY A 43 -13.32 -20.51 7.39
N ALA A 44 -14.55 -20.46 7.87
CA ALA A 44 -15.67 -19.97 7.09
C ALA A 44 -15.61 -18.41 6.95
N TYR A 45 -16.23 -17.88 5.92
CA TYR A 45 -16.36 -16.43 5.79
C TYR A 45 -17.36 -15.85 6.77
N SER A 46 -16.98 -14.77 7.49
CA SER A 46 -17.84 -14.05 8.43
C SER A 46 -18.94 -13.25 7.74
N THR A 47 -18.70 -12.81 6.51
CA THR A 47 -19.64 -11.95 5.76
C THR A 47 -19.61 -12.24 4.27
N SER A 48 -20.61 -11.70 3.54
CA SER A 48 -20.67 -11.78 2.08
C SER A 48 -19.49 -11.12 1.34
N LYS A 49 -18.71 -10.26 2.04
CA LYS A 49 -17.50 -9.63 1.47
C LYS A 49 -16.28 -10.56 1.47
N LYS A 50 -16.35 -11.67 2.22
CA LYS A 50 -15.32 -12.71 2.24
C LYS A 50 -13.94 -12.14 2.61
N ASP A 51 -12.91 -12.53 1.84
CA ASP A 51 -11.51 -12.10 1.94
C ASP A 51 -11.27 -10.61 1.59
N LYS A 52 -12.25 -9.92 1.00
CA LYS A 52 -12.11 -8.50 0.67
C LYS A 52 -11.87 -7.60 1.90
N TRP A 53 -12.19 -8.10 3.08
CA TRP A 53 -11.86 -7.42 4.33
C TRP A 53 -10.36 -7.27 4.54
N GLU A 54 -9.54 -8.18 4.05
CA GLU A 54 -8.07 -8.10 4.15
C GLU A 54 -7.54 -6.84 3.44
N MET A 55 -8.03 -6.56 2.22
CA MET A 55 -7.66 -5.35 1.49
C MET A 55 -8.25 -4.07 2.10
N PHE A 56 -9.44 -4.16 2.72
CA PHE A 56 -10.04 -3.04 3.44
C PHE A 56 -9.18 -2.65 4.65
N ASP A 57 -8.77 -3.62 5.46
CA ASP A 57 -7.91 -3.42 6.62
C ASP A 57 -6.52 -2.92 6.21
N ALA A 58 -5.96 -3.45 5.12
CA ALA A 58 -4.70 -2.97 4.57
C ALA A 58 -4.80 -1.49 4.14
N GLY A 59 -5.93 -1.07 3.55
CA GLY A 59 -6.18 0.33 3.20
C GLY A 59 -6.23 1.25 4.44
N ILE A 60 -6.89 0.80 5.52
CA ILE A 60 -6.93 1.54 6.80
C ILE A 60 -5.53 1.66 7.40
N ALA A 61 -4.77 0.55 7.41
CA ALA A 61 -3.39 0.55 7.92
C ALA A 61 -2.49 1.48 7.11
N ALA A 62 -2.59 1.45 5.76
CA ALA A 62 -1.85 2.34 4.88
C ALA A 62 -2.16 3.82 5.17
N GLN A 63 -3.44 4.18 5.30
CA GLN A 63 -3.84 5.56 5.60
C GLN A 63 -3.37 6.00 6.98
N THR A 64 -3.50 5.15 7.99
CA THR A 64 -3.01 5.45 9.35
C THR A 64 -1.50 5.69 9.35
N PHE A 65 -0.75 4.84 8.64
CA PHE A 65 0.69 5.00 8.46
C PHE A 65 1.04 6.33 7.78
N GLN A 66 0.33 6.69 6.69
CA GLN A 66 0.57 7.95 5.97
C GLN A 66 0.29 9.18 6.84
N LEU A 67 -0.76 9.15 7.66
CA LEU A 67 -1.07 10.25 8.58
C LEU A 67 0.02 10.42 9.63
N ALA A 68 0.48 9.33 10.22
CA ALA A 68 1.58 9.36 11.19
C ALA A 68 2.90 9.85 10.55
N ALA A 69 3.21 9.38 9.34
CA ALA A 69 4.38 9.87 8.60
C ALA A 69 4.29 11.38 8.33
N HIS A 70 3.12 11.86 7.91
CA HIS A 70 2.89 13.28 7.66
C HIS A 70 3.06 14.13 8.93
N GLU A 71 2.56 13.67 10.07
CA GLU A 71 2.74 14.34 11.37
C GLU A 71 4.23 14.49 11.73
N CYS A 72 5.06 13.53 11.32
CA CYS A 72 6.51 13.57 11.48
C CYS A 72 7.25 14.37 10.38
N GLY A 73 6.55 15.04 9.47
CA GLY A 73 7.15 15.78 8.36
C GLY A 73 7.69 14.87 7.24
N ILE A 74 7.27 13.61 7.21
CA ILE A 74 7.68 12.62 6.21
C ILE A 74 6.63 12.53 5.10
N GLY A 75 7.07 12.69 3.86
CA GLY A 75 6.25 12.42 2.67
C GLY A 75 6.12 10.93 2.41
N SER A 76 4.98 10.52 1.86
CA SER A 76 4.71 9.12 1.51
C SER A 76 3.91 8.99 0.22
N VAL A 77 4.18 7.92 -0.54
CA VAL A 77 3.43 7.55 -1.74
C VAL A 77 3.09 6.08 -1.68
N VAL A 78 1.79 5.75 -1.71
CA VAL A 78 1.29 4.37 -1.81
C VAL A 78 1.23 3.95 -3.27
N MET A 79 1.78 2.79 -3.57
CA MET A 79 1.82 2.20 -4.90
C MET A 79 1.20 0.80 -4.87
N GLY A 80 0.23 0.56 -5.76
CA GLY A 80 -0.45 -0.74 -5.91
C GLY A 80 -0.11 -1.44 -7.23
N ILE A 81 0.72 -0.83 -8.09
CA ILE A 81 1.08 -1.41 -9.39
C ILE A 81 2.48 -2.01 -9.28
N PHE A 82 2.52 -3.30 -9.01
CA PHE A 82 3.75 -4.10 -8.89
C PHE A 82 3.43 -5.58 -9.09
N ASP A 83 4.46 -6.37 -9.37
CA ASP A 83 4.39 -7.83 -9.38
C ASP A 83 4.58 -8.35 -7.95
N GLU A 84 3.49 -8.81 -7.32
CA GLU A 84 3.50 -9.31 -5.94
C GLU A 84 4.40 -10.53 -5.79
N VAL A 85 4.35 -11.47 -6.75
CA VAL A 85 5.15 -12.70 -6.71
C VAL A 85 6.63 -12.34 -6.71
N LYS A 86 7.02 -11.39 -7.55
CA LYS A 86 8.40 -10.93 -7.64
C LYS A 86 8.84 -10.20 -6.38
N VAL A 87 7.99 -9.38 -5.76
CA VAL A 87 8.29 -8.73 -4.48
C VAL A 87 8.50 -9.78 -3.39
N LYS A 88 7.62 -10.78 -3.28
CA LYS A 88 7.76 -11.88 -2.31
C LYS A 88 9.07 -12.64 -2.51
N GLU A 89 9.39 -13.01 -3.75
CA GLU A 89 10.66 -13.68 -4.11
C GLU A 89 11.87 -12.87 -3.66
N LEU A 90 11.92 -11.57 -4.00
CA LEU A 90 13.02 -10.67 -3.67
C LEU A 90 13.21 -10.49 -2.16
N LEU A 91 12.11 -10.54 -1.40
CA LEU A 91 12.11 -10.38 0.06
C LEU A 91 12.26 -11.71 0.82
N GLY A 92 12.18 -12.84 0.14
CA GLY A 92 12.16 -14.15 0.78
C GLY A 92 10.89 -14.39 1.62
N LEU A 93 9.75 -13.81 1.21
CA LEU A 93 8.45 -14.01 1.87
C LEU A 93 7.79 -15.28 1.33
N ASP A 94 7.15 -16.02 2.21
CA ASP A 94 6.34 -17.19 1.88
C ASP A 94 4.85 -16.83 1.71
N ASP A 95 4.01 -17.86 1.55
CA ASP A 95 2.58 -17.71 1.32
C ASP A 95 1.78 -17.39 2.60
N THR A 96 2.44 -17.23 3.74
CA THR A 96 1.81 -16.73 4.97
C THR A 96 1.55 -15.22 4.94
N LEU A 97 2.08 -14.53 3.93
CA LEU A 97 1.93 -13.09 3.75
C LEU A 97 1.49 -12.76 2.30
N ASN A 98 0.53 -11.84 2.17
CA ASN A 98 0.16 -11.20 0.92
C ASN A 98 0.65 -9.75 0.92
N VAL A 99 1.34 -9.32 -0.14
CA VAL A 99 1.83 -7.94 -0.25
C VAL A 99 0.71 -7.06 -0.79
N SER A 100 0.16 -6.20 0.05
CA SER A 100 -0.98 -5.34 -0.28
C SER A 100 -0.57 -4.05 -0.99
N ALA A 101 0.55 -3.45 -0.61
CA ALA A 101 1.05 -2.20 -1.19
C ALA A 101 2.54 -1.99 -0.94
N LEU A 102 3.16 -1.17 -1.78
CA LEU A 102 4.47 -0.58 -1.55
C LEU A 102 4.30 0.88 -1.16
N ILE A 103 5.02 1.36 -0.14
CA ILE A 103 4.94 2.75 0.31
C ILE A 103 6.35 3.33 0.33
N ALA A 104 6.65 4.22 -0.60
CA ALA A 104 7.89 4.98 -0.60
C ALA A 104 7.76 6.14 0.38
N ILE A 105 8.77 6.33 1.24
CA ILE A 105 8.77 7.40 2.24
C ILE A 105 10.11 8.16 2.26
N GLY A 106 10.04 9.44 2.61
CA GLY A 106 11.21 10.30 2.74
C GLY A 106 10.84 11.75 3.02
N HIS A 107 11.82 12.59 3.28
CA HIS A 107 11.58 14.03 3.36
C HIS A 107 11.21 14.56 1.97
N PRO A 108 10.07 15.27 1.83
CA PRO A 108 9.62 15.76 0.53
C PRO A 108 10.57 16.86 0.02
N ALA A 109 11.07 16.67 -1.21
CA ALA A 109 11.89 17.69 -1.88
C ALA A 109 11.06 18.85 -2.44
N ILE A 110 9.77 18.62 -2.65
CA ILE A 110 8.80 19.59 -3.17
C ILE A 110 7.50 19.51 -2.38
N GLN A 111 6.75 20.61 -2.36
CA GLN A 111 5.37 20.63 -1.87
C GLN A 111 4.44 20.57 -3.09
N PRO A 112 3.89 19.40 -3.44
CA PRO A 112 3.03 19.30 -4.61
C PRO A 112 1.71 20.04 -4.38
N THR A 113 1.18 20.67 -5.43
CA THR A 113 -0.17 21.23 -5.38
C THR A 113 -1.18 20.11 -5.22
N ALA A 114 -2.06 20.22 -4.22
CA ALA A 114 -3.12 19.23 -4.02
C ALA A 114 -4.06 19.21 -5.24
N PRO A 115 -4.34 18.04 -5.84
CA PRO A 115 -5.31 17.97 -6.92
C PRO A 115 -6.71 18.31 -6.41
N ALA A 116 -7.53 18.88 -7.29
CA ALA A 116 -8.92 19.22 -6.97
C ALA A 116 -9.68 17.99 -6.45
N ARG A 117 -10.45 18.17 -5.41
CA ARG A 117 -11.33 17.15 -4.82
C ARG A 117 -12.78 17.56 -4.99
N LYS A 118 -13.67 16.60 -5.12
CA LYS A 118 -15.11 16.86 -5.09
C LYS A 118 -15.52 17.39 -3.72
N PRO A 119 -16.42 18.38 -3.66
CA PRO A 119 -16.95 18.84 -2.38
C PRO A 119 -17.72 17.71 -1.67
N VAL A 120 -17.76 17.76 -0.35
CA VAL A 120 -18.37 16.71 0.48
C VAL A 120 -19.84 16.49 0.11
N GLN A 121 -20.56 17.56 -0.28
CA GLN A 121 -21.97 17.53 -0.66
C GLN A 121 -22.25 16.67 -1.90
N GLU A 122 -21.25 16.49 -2.78
CA GLU A 122 -21.38 15.58 -3.94
C GLU A 122 -21.11 14.11 -3.58
N LEU A 123 -20.52 13.84 -2.42
CA LEU A 123 -20.09 12.51 -2.00
C LEU A 123 -21.04 11.88 -0.97
N ILE A 124 -21.78 12.71 -0.21
CA ILE A 124 -22.69 12.26 0.85
C ILE A 124 -24.13 12.30 0.33
N GLN A 125 -24.85 11.20 0.58
CA GLN A 125 -26.29 11.11 0.37
C GLN A 125 -26.96 10.86 1.72
N TYR A 126 -27.86 11.76 2.11
CA TYR A 126 -28.73 11.60 3.27
C TYR A 126 -30.02 10.93 2.81
N ARG A 127 -30.46 9.89 3.52
CA ARG A 127 -31.72 9.18 3.28
C ARG A 127 -32.51 9.07 4.58
#